data_5643134410e9b1f9a076cf22c8868128
#
_entry.id   5643134410e9b1f9a076cf22c8868128
#
_cell.length_a   1.000
_cell.length_b   1.000
_cell.length_c   1.000
_cell.angle_alpha   90.00
_cell.angle_beta   90.00
_cell.angle_gamma   90.00
#
_symmetry.space_group_name_H-M   'P 1'
#
loop_
_entity.id
_entity.type
_entity.pdbx_description
1 polymer ?
#
loop_
_entity_poly.entity_id
_entity_poly.type
_entity_poly.pdbx_seq_one_letter_code
_entity_poly.pdbx_strand_id
1 'polypeptide(L)'
;AGEDEAAWMLRKVPRSADKLAGKIEGEGEACEGAGLALMRTPLLSSQFIQQVQAFLEEALTEASSLHGVLMDVFGVGILLLGKSGIGKSEIALDLVMRGHRLVADDIVDVTRRRPGVVYGAGNPVIRHHMEIRGLGIINIKDLFGVASVRERKKIELVIELHEWDPHQEYDRLGVEDKFMNIVGVDIPLSVVPVRPGRNMTTIIEVAARNQLLKQQGHHSAREFAERLNRAIAEGATRRSMGEEVE
;
A
#
# COMPACT_ATOMS: atom_id res chain seq x y z
N ALA A 1 2.24 21.74 -20.17
CA ALA A 1 2.15 20.51 -20.97
C ALA A 1 0.73 19.94 -21.03
N GLY A 2 -0.19 20.34 -20.11
CA GLY A 2 -1.57 19.81 -20.07
C GLY A 2 -2.61 20.49 -20.97
N GLU A 3 -2.34 21.69 -21.45
CA GLU A 3 -3.33 22.44 -22.25
C GLU A 3 -3.38 21.99 -23.73
N ASP A 4 -2.28 21.50 -24.28
CA ASP A 4 -2.21 21.07 -25.70
C ASP A 4 -2.84 19.67 -25.93
N GLU A 5 -2.89 18.78 -24.94
CA GLU A 5 -3.52 17.46 -25.08
C GLU A 5 -5.05 17.52 -25.05
N ALA A 6 -5.62 18.42 -24.25
CA ALA A 6 -7.07 18.67 -24.25
C ALA A 6 -7.54 19.29 -25.55
N ALA A 7 -6.74 20.18 -26.15
CA ALA A 7 -7.00 20.80 -27.45
C ALA A 7 -6.92 19.78 -28.61
N TRP A 8 -6.15 18.70 -28.48
CA TRP A 8 -6.03 17.64 -29.49
C TRP A 8 -7.28 16.76 -29.57
N MET A 9 -7.94 16.49 -28.47
CA MET A 9 -9.21 15.72 -28.44
C MET A 9 -10.36 16.44 -29.14
N LEU A 10 -10.35 17.78 -29.17
CA LEU A 10 -11.39 18.61 -29.77
C LEU A 10 -11.31 18.68 -31.31
N ARG A 11 -10.20 18.27 -31.94
CA ARG A 11 -9.97 18.45 -33.39
C ARG A 11 -10.37 17.30 -34.30
N LYS A 12 -10.78 16.13 -33.79
CA LYS A 12 -11.13 14.96 -34.61
C LYS A 12 -12.61 14.60 -34.56
N VAL A 13 -13.49 15.45 -35.13
CA VAL A 13 -14.90 15.10 -35.36
C VAL A 13 -15.10 14.77 -36.85
N PRO A 14 -15.52 13.56 -37.22
CA PRO A 14 -15.90 13.26 -38.62
C PRO A 14 -17.16 14.02 -39.05
N ARG A 15 -17.14 14.53 -40.28
CA ARG A 15 -18.24 15.33 -40.87
C ARG A 15 -19.56 14.62 -41.14
N SER A 16 -19.72 13.35 -40.78
CA SER A 16 -20.92 12.53 -41.06
C SER A 16 -22.03 12.61 -40.02
N ALA A 17 -21.99 13.59 -39.11
CA ALA A 17 -22.97 13.73 -38.01
C ALA A 17 -24.03 14.82 -38.25
N ASP A 18 -24.26 15.24 -39.48
CA ASP A 18 -25.09 16.41 -39.82
C ASP A 18 -26.57 16.29 -39.43
N LYS A 19 -27.09 15.07 -39.16
CA LYS A 19 -28.48 14.91 -38.71
C LYS A 19 -28.71 15.10 -37.21
N LEU A 20 -27.65 15.04 -36.41
CA LEU A 20 -27.69 15.36 -34.95
C LEU A 20 -27.31 16.83 -34.69
N ALA A 21 -26.70 17.50 -35.64
CA ALA A 21 -26.13 18.83 -35.46
C ALA A 21 -27.18 19.89 -35.05
N GLY A 22 -28.35 19.90 -35.70
CA GLY A 22 -29.38 20.90 -35.41
C GLY A 22 -30.04 20.81 -34.02
N LYS A 23 -29.98 19.66 -33.37
CA LYS A 23 -30.47 19.51 -32.01
C LYS A 23 -29.41 19.93 -30.96
N ILE A 24 -28.12 19.84 -31.34
CA ILE A 24 -26.98 20.16 -30.51
C ILE A 24 -26.63 21.64 -30.57
N GLU A 25 -26.95 22.36 -31.65
CA GLU A 25 -26.70 23.82 -31.78
C GLU A 25 -27.51 24.61 -30.74
N GLY A 26 -28.78 24.28 -30.51
CA GLY A 26 -29.58 24.90 -29.46
C GLY A 26 -29.13 24.57 -28.06
N GLU A 27 -28.57 23.37 -27.81
CA GLU A 27 -27.99 22.99 -26.53
C GLU A 27 -26.64 23.69 -26.30
N GLY A 28 -25.88 23.96 -27.36
CA GLY A 28 -24.59 24.70 -27.30
C GLY A 28 -24.81 26.15 -26.83
N GLU A 29 -25.74 26.87 -27.43
CA GLU A 29 -26.08 28.24 -27.05
C GLU A 29 -26.62 28.34 -25.62
N ALA A 30 -27.42 27.36 -25.17
CA ALA A 30 -27.91 27.28 -23.79
C ALA A 30 -26.78 27.03 -22.77
N CYS A 31 -25.80 26.20 -23.12
CA CYS A 31 -24.65 25.92 -22.28
C CYS A 31 -23.71 27.15 -22.18
N GLU A 32 -23.45 27.85 -23.28
CA GLU A 32 -22.68 29.08 -23.32
C GLU A 32 -23.33 30.17 -22.46
N GLY A 33 -24.65 30.37 -22.59
CA GLY A 33 -25.42 31.30 -21.80
C GLY A 33 -25.42 30.97 -20.29
N ALA A 34 -25.28 29.71 -19.93
CA ALA A 34 -25.20 29.22 -18.55
C ALA A 34 -23.76 29.13 -18.02
N GLY A 35 -22.73 29.43 -18.82
CA GLY A 35 -21.30 29.27 -18.45
C GLY A 35 -20.88 27.81 -18.24
N LEU A 36 -21.57 26.86 -18.89
CA LEU A 36 -21.28 25.42 -18.80
C LEU A 36 -20.40 24.98 -19.97
N ALA A 37 -19.39 24.20 -19.71
CA ALA A 37 -18.56 23.60 -20.73
C ALA A 37 -19.30 22.43 -21.42
N LEU A 38 -19.53 22.54 -22.73
CA LEU A 38 -20.07 21.47 -23.57
C LEU A 38 -18.97 20.87 -24.42
N MET A 39 -18.76 19.54 -24.31
CA MET A 39 -17.78 18.81 -25.08
C MET A 39 -18.45 17.78 -25.98
N ARG A 40 -18.02 17.68 -27.23
CA ARG A 40 -18.49 16.68 -28.20
C ARG A 40 -17.39 15.67 -28.53
N THR A 41 -17.73 14.41 -28.57
CA THR A 41 -16.81 13.33 -28.91
C THR A 41 -17.40 12.42 -29.99
N PRO A 42 -16.60 11.88 -30.95
CA PRO A 42 -17.03 10.87 -31.90
C PRO A 42 -17.06 9.45 -31.30
N LEU A 43 -16.61 9.28 -30.07
CA LEU A 43 -16.55 7.98 -29.40
C LEU A 43 -17.94 7.50 -28.97
N LEU A 44 -18.13 6.19 -28.92
CA LEU A 44 -19.28 5.60 -28.24
C LEU A 44 -19.24 5.99 -26.76
N SER A 45 -20.42 6.19 -26.15
CA SER A 45 -20.51 6.61 -24.74
C SER A 45 -19.71 5.72 -23.79
N SER A 46 -19.70 4.40 -24.01
CA SER A 46 -18.90 3.46 -23.21
C SER A 46 -17.39 3.69 -23.35
N GLN A 47 -16.91 3.93 -24.57
CA GLN A 47 -15.50 4.22 -24.83
C GLN A 47 -15.08 5.57 -24.24
N PHE A 48 -15.94 6.59 -24.40
CA PHE A 48 -15.70 7.90 -23.82
C PHE A 48 -15.64 7.85 -22.30
N ILE A 49 -16.59 7.19 -21.65
CA ILE A 49 -16.61 7.01 -20.20
C ILE A 49 -15.33 6.33 -19.73
N GLN A 50 -14.90 5.25 -20.39
CA GLN A 50 -13.65 4.55 -20.04
C GLN A 50 -12.42 5.44 -20.18
N GLN A 51 -12.32 6.23 -21.26
CA GLN A 51 -11.18 7.13 -21.46
C GLN A 51 -11.18 8.28 -20.46
N VAL A 52 -12.34 8.89 -20.18
CA VAL A 52 -12.43 9.96 -19.16
C VAL A 52 -12.12 9.40 -17.77
N GLN A 53 -12.62 8.23 -17.42
CA GLN A 53 -12.29 7.59 -16.15
C GLN A 53 -10.79 7.33 -16.03
N ALA A 54 -10.16 6.77 -17.07
CA ALA A 54 -8.71 6.51 -17.06
C ALA A 54 -7.91 7.82 -16.93
N PHE A 55 -8.29 8.86 -17.65
CA PHE A 55 -7.67 10.19 -17.57
C PHE A 55 -7.84 10.82 -16.18
N LEU A 56 -9.05 10.78 -15.63
CA LEU A 56 -9.32 11.32 -14.29
C LEU A 56 -8.62 10.50 -13.21
N GLU A 57 -8.57 9.18 -13.34
CA GLU A 57 -7.80 8.33 -12.44
C GLU A 57 -6.31 8.67 -12.47
N GLU A 58 -5.74 8.99 -13.63
CA GLU A 58 -4.34 9.39 -13.76
C GLU A 58 -4.11 10.81 -13.25
N ALA A 59 -4.94 11.77 -13.66
CA ALA A 59 -4.78 13.19 -13.31
C ALA A 59 -5.07 13.50 -11.83
N LEU A 60 -6.01 12.76 -11.20
CA LEU A 60 -6.43 12.97 -9.81
C LEU A 60 -5.79 11.96 -8.84
N THR A 61 -4.91 11.07 -9.33
CA THR A 61 -4.23 10.10 -8.47
C THR A 61 -3.23 10.82 -7.57
N GLU A 62 -3.48 10.79 -6.27
CA GLU A 62 -2.47 11.21 -5.29
C GLU A 62 -1.30 10.22 -5.34
N ALA A 63 -0.14 10.72 -5.68
CA ALA A 63 1.10 9.96 -5.77
C ALA A 63 2.17 10.57 -4.87
N SER A 64 3.02 9.72 -4.33
CA SER A 64 4.20 10.11 -3.56
C SER A 64 5.27 9.04 -3.72
N SER A 65 6.52 9.36 -3.37
CA SER A 65 7.60 8.38 -3.31
C SER A 65 8.09 8.24 -1.88
N LEU A 66 8.26 7.01 -1.41
CA LEU A 66 8.72 6.68 -0.07
C LEU A 66 10.06 5.95 -0.15
N HIS A 67 11.00 6.30 0.76
CA HIS A 67 12.24 5.56 0.90
C HIS A 67 12.00 4.30 1.73
N GLY A 68 12.10 3.14 1.10
CA GLY A 68 11.81 1.86 1.73
C GLY A 68 11.88 0.68 0.77
N VAL A 69 11.50 -0.49 1.24
CA VAL A 69 11.44 -1.71 0.45
C VAL A 69 10.02 -2.26 0.46
N LEU A 70 9.47 -2.55 -0.70
CA LEU A 70 8.15 -3.16 -0.81
C LEU A 70 8.28 -4.62 -1.25
N MET A 71 7.70 -5.51 -0.44
CA MET A 71 7.69 -6.95 -0.64
C MET A 71 6.26 -7.50 -0.76
N ASP A 72 6.10 -8.58 -1.51
CA ASP A 72 4.89 -9.42 -1.47
C ASP A 72 5.22 -10.71 -0.69
N VAL A 73 4.76 -10.77 0.55
CA VAL A 73 5.03 -11.87 1.48
C VAL A 73 3.73 -12.63 1.74
N PHE A 74 3.63 -13.87 1.29
CA PHE A 74 2.40 -14.71 1.36
C PHE A 74 1.16 -14.03 0.76
N GLY A 75 1.34 -13.16 -0.24
CA GLY A 75 0.24 -12.40 -0.82
C GLY A 75 -0.13 -11.11 -0.06
N VAL A 76 0.59 -10.75 1.00
CA VAL A 76 0.47 -9.48 1.72
C VAL A 76 1.54 -8.51 1.24
N GLY A 77 1.14 -7.31 0.84
CA GLY A 77 2.09 -6.24 0.51
C GLY A 77 2.61 -5.57 1.77
N ILE A 78 3.89 -5.74 2.03
CA ILE A 78 4.58 -5.21 3.21
C ILE A 78 5.57 -4.13 2.78
N LEU A 79 5.39 -2.93 3.30
CA LEU A 79 6.33 -1.83 3.13
C LEU A 79 7.28 -1.80 4.33
N LEU A 80 8.56 -2.06 4.09
CA LEU A 80 9.62 -1.99 5.08
C LEU A 80 10.22 -0.58 5.10
N LEU A 81 10.11 0.09 6.20
CA LEU A 81 10.69 1.42 6.46
C LEU A 81 11.76 1.33 7.53
N GLY A 82 12.57 2.38 7.65
CA GLY A 82 13.62 2.51 8.66
C GLY A 82 14.83 3.24 8.12
N LYS A 83 15.76 3.58 9.00
CA LYS A 83 16.98 4.32 8.66
C LYS A 83 17.77 3.62 7.55
N SER A 84 18.52 4.39 6.77
CA SER A 84 19.51 3.83 5.84
C SER A 84 20.51 2.98 6.60
N GLY A 85 20.82 1.80 6.06
CA GLY A 85 21.77 0.88 6.67
C GLY A 85 21.23 -0.02 7.79
N ILE A 86 19.93 0.02 8.10
CA ILE A 86 19.33 -0.85 9.12
C ILE A 86 19.15 -2.31 8.65
N GLY A 87 19.42 -2.59 7.37
CA GLY A 87 19.34 -3.95 6.82
C GLY A 87 18.05 -4.23 6.01
N LYS A 88 17.35 -3.22 5.51
CA LYS A 88 16.10 -3.42 4.72
C LYS A 88 16.33 -4.30 3.49
N SER A 89 17.34 -3.99 2.67
CA SER A 89 17.62 -4.73 1.42
C SER A 89 18.14 -6.14 1.71
N GLU A 90 18.95 -6.33 2.77
CA GLU A 90 19.41 -7.66 3.19
C GLU A 90 18.24 -8.55 3.65
N ILE A 91 17.31 -7.98 4.41
CA ILE A 91 16.08 -8.68 4.84
C ILE A 91 15.23 -9.03 3.61
N ALA A 92 15.09 -8.10 2.66
CA ALA A 92 14.34 -8.32 1.43
C ALA A 92 14.97 -9.42 0.57
N LEU A 93 16.29 -9.45 0.46
CA LEU A 93 17.01 -10.51 -0.25
C LEU A 93 16.78 -11.88 0.40
N ASP A 94 16.85 -11.97 1.74
CA ASP A 94 16.55 -13.22 2.44
C ASP A 94 15.09 -13.66 2.24
N LEU A 95 14.13 -12.73 2.21
CA LEU A 95 12.74 -13.01 1.85
C LEU A 95 12.61 -13.53 0.42
N VAL A 96 13.34 -12.97 -0.55
CA VAL A 96 13.36 -13.47 -1.94
C VAL A 96 13.91 -14.90 -1.99
N MET A 97 14.99 -15.19 -1.29
CA MET A 97 15.56 -16.53 -1.20
C MET A 97 14.59 -17.54 -0.59
N ARG A 98 13.65 -17.09 0.24
CA ARG A 98 12.55 -17.92 0.80
C ARG A 98 11.32 -18.03 -0.10
N GLY A 99 11.38 -17.45 -1.32
CA GLY A 99 10.31 -17.55 -2.31
C GLY A 99 9.28 -16.43 -2.28
N HIS A 100 9.53 -15.34 -1.55
CA HIS A 100 8.73 -14.12 -1.61
C HIS A 100 9.16 -13.24 -2.79
N ARG A 101 8.36 -12.19 -3.09
CA ARG A 101 8.57 -11.38 -4.29
C ARG A 101 8.97 -9.97 -3.92
N LEU A 102 10.01 -9.48 -4.56
CA LEU A 102 10.39 -8.07 -4.52
C LEU A 102 9.45 -7.25 -5.43
N VAL A 103 8.98 -6.11 -4.93
CA VAL A 103 8.24 -5.11 -5.72
C VAL A 103 9.12 -3.90 -6.00
N ALA A 104 9.76 -3.36 -4.97
CA ALA A 104 10.67 -2.22 -5.07
C ALA A 104 11.70 -2.25 -3.95
N ASP A 105 12.92 -1.81 -4.25
CA ASP A 105 13.98 -1.51 -3.28
C ASP A 105 14.34 -0.02 -3.38
N ASP A 106 14.71 0.57 -2.26
CA ASP A 106 15.13 1.96 -2.07
C ASP A 106 14.02 3.01 -2.26
N ILE A 107 13.38 3.07 -3.43
CA ILE A 107 12.30 4.01 -3.75
C ILE A 107 11.04 3.24 -4.13
N VAL A 108 9.99 3.49 -3.38
CA VAL A 108 8.65 2.94 -3.61
C VAL A 108 7.73 4.06 -4.06
N ASP A 109 7.31 4.04 -5.32
CA ASP A 109 6.30 4.95 -5.85
C ASP A 109 4.93 4.47 -5.39
N VAL A 110 4.24 5.28 -4.58
CA VAL A 110 2.94 4.96 -4.00
C VAL A 110 1.84 5.78 -4.64
N THR A 111 0.72 5.11 -4.94
CA THR A 111 -0.44 5.73 -5.60
C THR A 111 -1.74 5.29 -4.93
N ARG A 112 -2.66 6.25 -4.71
CA ARG A 112 -4.02 5.96 -4.24
C ARG A 112 -4.97 5.85 -5.43
N ARG A 113 -5.27 4.64 -5.88
CA ARG A 113 -6.15 4.40 -7.05
C ARG A 113 -7.64 4.33 -6.71
N ARG A 114 -7.97 4.04 -5.45
CA ARG A 114 -9.36 3.93 -4.95
C ARG A 114 -9.40 4.42 -3.50
N PRO A 115 -10.56 4.87 -3.00
CA PRO A 115 -10.72 5.17 -1.58
C PRO A 115 -10.26 3.98 -0.71
N GLY A 116 -9.37 4.25 0.25
CA GLY A 116 -8.86 3.25 1.19
C GLY A 116 -7.85 2.24 0.62
N VAL A 117 -7.35 2.40 -0.61
CA VAL A 117 -6.41 1.44 -1.23
C VAL A 117 -5.19 2.14 -1.83
N VAL A 118 -4.03 1.81 -1.29
CA VAL A 118 -2.73 2.29 -1.77
C VAL A 118 -1.97 1.15 -2.45
N TYR A 119 -1.42 1.44 -3.61
CA TYR A 119 -0.50 0.55 -4.33
C TYR A 119 0.90 1.14 -4.33
N GLY A 120 1.89 0.27 -4.18
CA GLY A 120 3.29 0.61 -4.38
C GLY A 120 3.86 -0.11 -5.61
N ALA A 121 4.80 0.54 -6.28
CA ALA A 121 5.56 0.01 -7.41
C ALA A 121 7.01 0.49 -7.34
N GLY A 122 7.91 -0.21 -8.01
CA GLY A 122 9.29 0.25 -8.19
C GLY A 122 9.38 1.28 -9.31
N ASN A 123 10.31 2.23 -9.15
CA ASN A 123 10.63 3.19 -10.20
C ASN A 123 11.07 2.43 -11.48
N PRO A 124 10.56 2.78 -12.66
CA PRO A 124 10.87 2.06 -13.89
C PRO A 124 12.36 1.94 -14.23
N VAL A 125 13.18 2.94 -13.85
CA VAL A 125 14.61 2.98 -14.15
C VAL A 125 15.42 1.97 -13.33
N ILE A 126 15.06 1.78 -12.05
CA ILE A 126 15.77 0.90 -11.10
C ILE A 126 15.00 -0.38 -10.79
N ARG A 127 13.93 -0.64 -11.53
CA ARG A 127 13.06 -1.80 -11.30
C ARG A 127 13.83 -3.11 -11.24
N HIS A 128 13.52 -3.93 -10.25
CA HIS A 128 14.13 -5.23 -9.98
C HIS A 128 15.60 -5.19 -9.53
N HIS A 129 16.20 -4.01 -9.43
CA HIS A 129 17.54 -3.87 -8.90
C HIS A 129 17.51 -3.67 -7.39
N MET A 130 18.55 -4.13 -6.74
CA MET A 130 18.75 -4.03 -5.30
C MET A 130 20.23 -3.74 -5.03
N GLU A 131 20.49 -2.80 -4.14
CA GLU A 131 21.84 -2.53 -3.68
C GLU A 131 22.15 -3.34 -2.41
N ILE A 132 23.19 -4.17 -2.49
CA ILE A 132 23.71 -4.92 -1.34
C ILE A 132 25.11 -4.43 -1.03
N ARG A 133 25.31 -3.94 0.19
CA ARG A 133 26.61 -3.44 0.64
C ARG A 133 27.67 -4.53 0.54
N GLY A 134 28.80 -4.20 -0.11
CA GLY A 134 29.89 -5.12 -0.35
C GLY A 134 29.76 -6.00 -1.58
N LEU A 135 28.54 -6.14 -2.15
CA LEU A 135 28.30 -6.87 -3.39
C LEU A 135 27.99 -5.92 -4.57
N GLY A 136 27.42 -4.75 -4.30
CA GLY A 136 27.00 -3.77 -5.30
C GLY A 136 25.53 -3.94 -5.71
N ILE A 137 25.21 -3.48 -6.93
CA ILE A 137 23.84 -3.53 -7.47
C ILE A 137 23.64 -4.87 -8.17
N ILE A 138 22.61 -5.59 -7.76
CA ILE A 138 22.20 -6.89 -8.34
C ILE A 138 20.81 -6.78 -8.96
N ASN A 139 20.52 -7.57 -9.97
CA ASN A 139 19.17 -7.70 -10.55
C ASN A 139 18.50 -8.96 -10.02
N ILE A 140 17.48 -8.81 -9.21
CA ILE A 140 16.74 -9.90 -8.56
C ILE A 140 16.04 -10.80 -9.58
N LYS A 141 15.48 -10.22 -10.64
CA LYS A 141 14.81 -10.98 -11.70
C LYS A 141 15.77 -11.87 -12.46
N ASP A 142 16.99 -11.40 -12.72
CA ASP A 142 18.00 -12.15 -13.47
C ASP A 142 18.60 -13.29 -12.61
N LEU A 143 18.78 -13.04 -11.30
CA LEU A 143 19.35 -14.03 -10.38
C LEU A 143 18.35 -15.10 -9.95
N PHE A 144 17.08 -14.72 -9.67
CA PHE A 144 16.09 -15.62 -9.06
C PHE A 144 14.88 -15.90 -9.96
N GLY A 145 14.85 -15.35 -11.17
CA GLY A 145 13.78 -15.55 -12.14
C GLY A 145 12.59 -14.61 -11.97
N VAL A 146 11.69 -14.61 -12.96
CA VAL A 146 10.52 -13.74 -13.02
C VAL A 146 9.53 -13.94 -11.86
N ALA A 147 9.52 -15.13 -11.26
CA ALA A 147 8.65 -15.44 -10.12
C ALA A 147 9.05 -14.73 -8.83
N SER A 148 10.29 -14.24 -8.73
CA SER A 148 10.83 -13.53 -7.56
C SER A 148 10.52 -12.05 -7.52
N VAL A 149 9.88 -11.50 -8.56
CA VAL A 149 9.55 -10.07 -8.67
C VAL A 149 8.08 -9.85 -8.95
N ARG A 150 7.61 -8.65 -8.62
CA ARG A 150 6.25 -8.19 -8.91
C ARG A 150 6.29 -6.71 -9.27
N GLU A 151 5.53 -6.30 -10.28
CA GLU A 151 5.58 -4.92 -10.76
C GLU A 151 4.95 -3.91 -9.80
N ARG A 152 3.85 -4.30 -9.17
CA ARG A 152 3.14 -3.48 -8.17
C ARG A 152 2.38 -4.36 -7.19
N LYS A 153 2.17 -3.84 -5.98
CA LYS A 153 1.40 -4.53 -4.94
C LYS A 153 0.62 -3.53 -4.11
N LYS A 154 -0.60 -3.91 -3.68
CA LYS A 154 -1.33 -3.19 -2.63
C LYS A 154 -0.50 -3.21 -1.36
N ILE A 155 -0.35 -2.06 -0.69
CA ILE A 155 0.29 -1.98 0.63
C ILE A 155 -0.77 -2.30 1.68
N GLU A 156 -0.52 -3.33 2.49
CA GLU A 156 -1.47 -3.87 3.47
C GLU A 156 -0.93 -3.84 4.89
N LEU A 157 0.39 -3.67 5.02
CA LEU A 157 1.10 -3.56 6.29
C LEU A 157 2.36 -2.71 6.10
N VAL A 158 2.63 -1.81 7.02
CA VAL A 158 3.90 -1.12 7.16
C VAL A 158 4.65 -1.74 8.32
N ILE A 159 5.93 -2.10 8.10
CA ILE A 159 6.85 -2.51 9.16
C ILE A 159 7.95 -1.48 9.24
N GLU A 160 8.00 -0.76 10.34
CA GLU A 160 9.05 0.21 10.61
C GLU A 160 10.15 -0.43 11.46
N LEU A 161 11.34 -0.51 10.89
CA LEU A 161 12.52 -1.09 11.53
C LEU A 161 13.25 -0.02 12.34
N HIS A 162 13.42 -0.26 13.63
CA HIS A 162 14.16 0.62 14.53
C HIS A 162 15.38 -0.11 15.10
N GLU A 163 16.45 0.61 15.37
CA GLU A 163 17.55 0.06 16.14
C GLU A 163 17.05 -0.29 17.54
N TRP A 164 17.56 -1.40 18.08
CA TRP A 164 17.20 -1.81 19.43
C TRP A 164 17.73 -0.80 20.46
N ASP A 165 16.84 -0.28 21.30
CA ASP A 165 17.17 0.55 22.44
C ASP A 165 16.74 -0.17 23.74
N PRO A 166 17.70 -0.50 24.65
CA PRO A 166 17.38 -1.16 25.92
C PRO A 166 16.56 -0.28 26.87
N HIS A 167 16.50 1.03 26.66
CA HIS A 167 15.74 1.97 27.49
C HIS A 167 14.34 2.24 26.96
N GLN A 168 14.03 1.75 25.75
CA GLN A 168 12.69 1.90 25.16
C GLN A 168 11.82 0.70 25.53
N GLU A 169 10.62 0.97 26.02
CA GLU A 169 9.58 -0.06 26.18
C GLU A 169 8.95 -0.37 24.81
N TYR A 170 9.01 -1.63 24.45
CA TYR A 170 8.35 -2.13 23.24
C TYR A 170 7.03 -2.81 23.63
N ASP A 171 5.99 -2.54 22.84
CA ASP A 171 4.70 -3.23 23.01
C ASP A 171 4.90 -4.75 22.87
N ARG A 172 4.60 -5.46 23.96
CA ARG A 172 4.73 -6.93 24.05
C ARG A 172 3.44 -7.65 23.69
N LEU A 173 2.32 -6.98 23.83
CA LEU A 173 1.00 -7.60 23.65
C LEU A 173 0.46 -7.38 22.24
N GLY A 174 0.79 -6.26 21.59
CA GLY A 174 0.29 -5.94 20.25
C GLY A 174 -1.23 -5.73 20.21
N VAL A 175 -1.81 -5.24 21.29
CA VAL A 175 -3.26 -5.01 21.40
C VAL A 175 -3.67 -3.72 20.70
N GLU A 176 -2.79 -2.72 20.75
CA GLU A 176 -3.04 -1.42 20.12
C GLU A 176 -2.68 -1.47 18.64
N ASP A 177 -3.65 -1.13 17.80
CA ASP A 177 -3.40 -0.97 16.37
C ASP A 177 -2.83 0.42 16.11
N LYS A 178 -1.62 0.46 15.53
CA LYS A 178 -0.98 1.68 15.03
C LYS A 178 -1.18 1.77 13.55
N PHE A 179 -1.22 2.99 13.03
CA PHE A 179 -1.42 3.25 11.61
C PHE A 179 -0.42 4.30 11.12
N MET A 180 -0.07 4.18 9.85
CA MET A 180 0.69 5.19 9.12
C MET A 180 -0.17 5.73 7.97
N ASN A 181 -0.29 7.05 7.87
CA ASN A 181 -1.00 7.67 6.76
C ASN A 181 -0.11 7.70 5.52
N ILE A 182 -0.56 7.07 4.44
CA ILE A 182 0.11 7.09 3.14
C ILE A 182 -0.90 7.61 2.11
N VAL A 183 -0.63 8.76 1.51
CA VAL A 183 -1.51 9.43 0.53
C VAL A 183 -2.99 9.41 0.94
N GLY A 184 -3.26 9.83 2.19
CA GLY A 184 -4.62 9.94 2.72
C GLY A 184 -5.28 8.60 3.10
N VAL A 185 -4.52 7.51 3.22
CA VAL A 185 -5.01 6.20 3.66
C VAL A 185 -4.23 5.71 4.86
N ASP A 186 -4.93 5.30 5.91
CA ASP A 186 -4.33 4.75 7.11
C ASP A 186 -4.02 3.27 6.94
N ILE A 187 -2.74 2.93 6.88
CA ILE A 187 -2.23 1.56 6.72
C ILE A 187 -1.75 1.05 8.08
N PRO A 188 -2.10 -0.18 8.49
CA PRO A 188 -1.59 -0.78 9.72
C PRO A 188 -0.06 -0.71 9.81
N LEU A 189 0.45 -0.29 10.97
CA LEU A 189 1.87 -0.12 11.25
C LEU A 189 2.31 -1.04 12.39
N SER A 190 3.42 -1.74 12.18
CA SER A 190 4.15 -2.47 13.22
C SER A 190 5.56 -1.93 13.36
N VAL A 191 5.95 -1.53 14.56
CA VAL A 191 7.31 -1.10 14.87
C VAL A 191 8.10 -2.29 15.38
N VAL A 192 9.18 -2.65 14.69
CA VAL A 192 9.97 -3.84 15.00
C VAL A 192 11.42 -3.47 15.28
N PRO A 193 11.93 -3.74 16.50
CA PRO A 193 13.32 -3.47 16.81
C PRO A 193 14.25 -4.50 16.15
N VAL A 194 15.27 -3.99 15.47
CA VAL A 194 16.35 -4.79 14.87
C VAL A 194 17.44 -5.00 15.90
N ARG A 195 17.82 -6.25 16.14
CA ARG A 195 18.86 -6.63 17.07
C ARG A 195 19.76 -7.71 16.43
N PRO A 196 21.07 -7.65 16.60
CA PRO A 196 21.95 -8.73 16.16
C PRO A 196 21.51 -10.10 16.68
N GLY A 197 21.53 -11.09 15.81
CA GLY A 197 21.09 -12.47 16.14
C GLY A 197 19.56 -12.69 16.11
N ARG A 198 18.74 -11.67 15.86
CA ARG A 198 17.30 -11.82 15.69
C ARG A 198 16.97 -12.10 14.22
N ASN A 199 16.24 -13.16 13.96
CA ASN A 199 15.82 -13.48 12.60
C ASN A 199 14.66 -12.57 12.16
N MET A 200 15.01 -11.48 11.48
CA MET A 200 14.04 -10.46 11.05
C MET A 200 13.10 -10.99 9.97
N THR A 201 13.60 -11.82 9.08
CA THR A 201 12.80 -12.43 8.00
C THR A 201 11.65 -13.26 8.55
N THR A 202 11.94 -14.12 9.53
CA THR A 202 10.90 -14.92 10.21
C THR A 202 9.86 -14.03 10.89
N ILE A 203 10.27 -12.91 11.50
CA ILE A 203 9.35 -11.97 12.15
C ILE A 203 8.42 -11.34 11.11
N ILE A 204 8.95 -10.95 9.95
CA ILE A 204 8.16 -10.37 8.86
C ILE A 204 7.19 -11.40 8.28
N GLU A 205 7.63 -12.65 8.09
CA GLU A 205 6.74 -13.74 7.65
C GLU A 205 5.58 -13.98 8.64
N VAL A 206 5.86 -13.96 9.94
CA VAL A 206 4.83 -14.09 10.99
C VAL A 206 3.91 -12.87 10.98
N ALA A 207 4.45 -11.65 10.84
CA ALA A 207 3.64 -10.43 10.74
C ALA A 207 2.70 -10.47 9.53
N ALA A 208 3.17 -10.96 8.36
CA ALA A 208 2.33 -11.16 7.18
C ALA A 208 1.16 -12.11 7.46
N ARG A 209 1.43 -13.27 8.08
CA ARG A 209 0.38 -14.25 8.44
C ARG A 209 -0.60 -13.69 9.45
N ASN A 210 -0.10 -12.97 10.47
CA ASN A 210 -0.96 -12.31 11.46
C ASN A 210 -1.85 -11.24 10.80
N GLN A 211 -1.33 -10.50 9.82
CA GLN A 211 -2.12 -9.53 9.06
C GLN A 211 -3.25 -10.21 8.26
N LEU A 212 -2.99 -11.38 7.65
CA LEU A 212 -4.03 -12.16 6.99
C LEU A 212 -5.13 -12.61 7.96
N LEU A 213 -4.77 -13.06 9.17
CA LEU A 213 -5.73 -13.42 10.21
C LEU A 213 -6.56 -12.21 10.67
N LYS A 214 -5.91 -11.05 10.87
CA LYS A 214 -6.60 -9.80 11.22
C LYS A 214 -7.62 -9.40 10.14
N GLN A 215 -7.28 -9.54 8.86
CA GLN A 215 -8.19 -9.27 7.74
C GLN A 215 -9.39 -10.23 7.71
N GLN A 216 -9.26 -11.42 8.28
CA GLN A 216 -10.35 -12.40 8.45
C GLN A 216 -11.14 -12.19 9.75
N GLY A 217 -10.80 -11.17 10.55
CA GLY A 217 -11.46 -10.86 11.81
C GLY A 217 -10.87 -11.55 13.04
N HIS A 218 -9.75 -12.27 12.92
CA HIS A 218 -9.07 -12.91 14.04
C HIS A 218 -8.01 -12.00 14.65
N HIS A 219 -8.20 -11.58 15.88
CA HIS A 219 -7.31 -10.68 16.63
C HIS A 219 -6.72 -11.39 17.86
N SER A 220 -5.75 -12.28 17.65
CA SER A 220 -5.18 -13.14 18.70
C SER A 220 -4.70 -12.37 19.93
N ALA A 221 -4.11 -11.17 19.77
CA ALA A 221 -3.67 -10.34 20.88
C ALA A 221 -4.84 -9.83 21.74
N ARG A 222 -5.92 -9.36 21.09
CA ARG A 222 -7.14 -8.90 21.78
C ARG A 222 -7.85 -10.05 22.48
N GLU A 223 -8.01 -11.17 21.80
CA GLU A 223 -8.60 -12.38 22.37
C GLU A 223 -7.83 -12.88 23.59
N PHE A 224 -6.49 -12.85 23.52
CA PHE A 224 -5.64 -13.20 24.66
C PHE A 224 -5.82 -12.22 25.82
N ALA A 225 -5.78 -10.92 25.57
CA ALA A 225 -5.96 -9.89 26.59
C ALA A 225 -7.35 -10.00 27.27
N GLU A 226 -8.42 -10.26 26.52
CA GLU A 226 -9.76 -10.47 27.07
C GLU A 226 -9.85 -11.74 27.94
N ARG A 227 -9.20 -12.84 27.52
CA ARG A 227 -9.14 -14.06 28.33
C ARG A 227 -8.37 -13.83 29.62
N LEU A 228 -7.24 -13.12 29.55
CA LEU A 228 -6.42 -12.80 30.72
C LEU A 228 -7.20 -11.93 31.71
N ASN A 229 -7.87 -10.88 31.23
CA ASN A 229 -8.68 -9.98 32.07
C ASN A 229 -9.83 -10.74 32.76
N ARG A 230 -10.52 -11.66 32.06
CA ARG A 230 -11.55 -12.52 32.66
C ARG A 230 -10.98 -13.42 33.76
N ALA A 231 -9.85 -14.06 33.49
CA ALA A 231 -9.22 -14.95 34.50
C ALA A 231 -8.77 -14.17 35.75
N ILE A 232 -8.26 -12.96 35.59
CA ILE A 232 -7.89 -12.06 36.70
C ILE A 232 -9.15 -11.68 37.52
N ALA A 233 -10.23 -11.27 36.86
CA ALA A 233 -11.46 -10.90 37.51
C ALA A 233 -12.09 -12.07 38.31
N GLU A 234 -12.13 -13.27 37.74
CA GLU A 234 -12.60 -14.48 38.40
C GLU A 234 -11.72 -14.87 39.61
N GLY A 235 -10.39 -14.71 39.47
CA GLY A 235 -9.43 -14.94 40.56
C GLY A 235 -9.59 -13.96 41.72
N ALA A 236 -9.86 -12.67 41.39
CA ALA A 236 -10.12 -11.65 42.41
C ALA A 236 -11.44 -11.93 43.18
N THR A 237 -12.51 -12.33 42.46
CA THR A 237 -13.81 -12.64 43.06
C THR A 237 -13.70 -13.86 43.99
N ARG A 238 -12.93 -14.90 43.63
CA ARG A 238 -12.69 -16.06 44.50
C ARG A 238 -11.92 -15.72 45.77
N ARG A 239 -10.97 -14.77 45.73
CA ARG A 239 -10.23 -14.33 46.93
C ARG A 239 -11.11 -13.50 47.86
N SER A 240 -11.94 -12.59 47.35
CA SER A 240 -12.84 -11.81 48.17
C SER A 240 -13.93 -12.68 48.87
N MET A 241 -14.40 -13.74 48.21
CA MET A 241 -15.35 -14.70 48.81
C MET A 241 -14.70 -15.65 49.82
N GLY A 242 -13.37 -15.87 49.74
CA GLY A 242 -12.64 -16.70 50.72
C GLY A 242 -12.25 -15.96 52.00
N GLU A 243 -12.16 -14.62 51.98
CA GLU A 243 -11.87 -13.77 53.15
C GLU A 243 -13.13 -13.45 54.00
N GLU A 244 -14.33 -13.67 53.48
CA GLU A 244 -15.59 -13.46 54.24
C GLU A 244 -16.04 -14.72 55.02
N VAL A 245 -15.27 -15.80 55.06
CA VAL A 245 -15.63 -17.10 55.70
C VAL A 245 -14.70 -17.44 56.88
N GLU A 246 -13.86 -16.54 57.37
CA GLU A 246 -13.15 -16.64 58.68
C GLU A 246 -13.74 -15.53 59.61
#